data_559caa161dccd18e15d8e155dd028af1
#
_entry.id   559caa161dccd18e15d8e155dd028af1
#
_cell.length_a   1.000
_cell.length_b   1.000
_cell.length_c   1.000
_cell.angle_alpha   90.00
_cell.angle_beta   90.00
_cell.angle_gamma   90.00
#
_symmetry.space_group_name_H-M   'P 1'
#
loop_
_entity.id
_entity.type
_entity.pdbx_description
1 polymer ?
#
loop_
_entity_poly.entity_id
_entity_poly.type
_entity_poly.pdbx_seq_one_letter_code
_entity_poly.pdbx_strand_id
1 'polypeptide(L)'
;MTHIGDRLSQLLRESGYTQKEFALMCGVTEAAMCRYLKNEREPKIEVVANMATALNTTVEYLITGKEDETGFDDLYRLVARSTISMSDEEKLRLIKLLM
;
A
#
# COMPACT_ATOMS: atom_id res chain seq x y z
N MET A 1 13.83 -0.27 -15.25
CA MET A 1 13.20 0.60 -14.27
C MET A 1 11.73 0.22 -14.11
N THR A 2 11.31 -0.13 -12.90
CA THR A 2 9.94 -0.59 -12.68
C THR A 2 9.01 0.61 -12.57
N HIS A 3 8.00 0.68 -13.41
CA HIS A 3 7.01 1.75 -13.36
C HIS A 3 5.98 1.50 -12.26
N ILE A 4 5.35 2.58 -11.80
CA ILE A 4 4.35 2.50 -10.73
C ILE A 4 3.21 1.53 -11.06
N GLY A 5 2.79 1.47 -12.33
CA GLY A 5 1.71 0.56 -12.77
C GLY A 5 2.04 -0.91 -12.56
N ASP A 6 3.29 -1.30 -12.72
CA ASP A 6 3.74 -2.68 -12.49
C ASP A 6 3.62 -3.06 -11.02
N ARG A 7 4.04 -2.16 -10.13
CA ARG A 7 3.91 -2.37 -8.68
C ARG A 7 2.46 -2.39 -8.24
N LEU A 8 1.65 -1.48 -8.78
CA LEU A 8 0.21 -1.43 -8.50
C LEU A 8 -0.48 -2.72 -8.92
N SER A 9 -0.15 -3.22 -10.11
CA SER A 9 -0.74 -4.47 -10.64
C SER A 9 -0.39 -5.66 -9.76
N GLN A 10 0.83 -5.74 -9.29
CA GLN A 10 1.27 -6.80 -8.40
C GLN A 10 0.55 -6.74 -7.05
N LEU A 11 0.52 -5.58 -6.43
CA LEU A 11 -0.15 -5.38 -5.14
C LEU A 11 -1.66 -5.61 -5.25
N LEU A 12 -2.26 -5.20 -6.35
CA LEU A 12 -3.68 -5.41 -6.59
C LEU A 12 -4.02 -6.90 -6.66
N ARG A 13 -3.20 -7.68 -7.36
CA ARG A 13 -3.37 -9.15 -7.43
C ARG A 13 -3.27 -9.78 -6.04
N GLU A 14 -2.31 -9.34 -5.26
CA GLU A 14 -2.10 -9.85 -3.90
C GLU A 14 -3.25 -9.47 -2.95
N SER A 15 -3.87 -8.31 -3.18
CA SER A 15 -4.96 -7.82 -2.32
C SER A 15 -6.29 -8.54 -2.54
N GLY A 16 -6.50 -9.11 -3.74
CA GLY A 16 -7.74 -9.75 -4.10
C GLY A 16 -8.85 -8.80 -4.57
N TYR A 17 -8.60 -7.50 -4.60
CA TYR A 17 -9.57 -6.54 -5.13
C TYR A 17 -9.63 -6.62 -6.65
N THR A 18 -10.83 -6.37 -7.21
CA THR A 18 -10.97 -6.18 -8.64
C THR A 18 -10.49 -4.78 -9.03
N GLN A 19 -10.17 -4.59 -10.31
CA GLN A 19 -9.80 -3.28 -10.81
C GLN A 19 -10.89 -2.23 -10.57
N LYS A 20 -12.15 -2.63 -10.73
CA LYS A 20 -13.31 -1.77 -10.50
C LYS A 20 -13.41 -1.35 -9.02
N GLU A 21 -13.26 -2.30 -8.10
CA GLU A 21 -13.28 -2.03 -6.67
C GLU A 21 -12.15 -1.07 -6.28
N PHE A 22 -10.95 -1.33 -6.79
CA PHE A 22 -9.78 -0.51 -6.52
C PHE A 22 -9.97 0.93 -7.06
N ALA A 23 -10.53 1.07 -8.26
CA ALA A 23 -10.84 2.38 -8.84
C ALA A 23 -11.81 3.18 -7.95
N LEU A 24 -12.85 2.51 -7.46
CA LEU A 24 -13.81 3.14 -6.52
C LEU A 24 -13.13 3.57 -5.22
N MET A 25 -12.26 2.74 -4.67
CA MET A 25 -11.53 3.05 -3.44
C MET A 25 -10.60 4.26 -3.61
N CYS A 26 -10.06 4.44 -4.81
CA CYS A 26 -9.15 5.54 -5.12
C CYS A 26 -9.85 6.80 -5.60
N GLY A 27 -11.17 6.75 -5.84
CA GLY A 27 -11.92 7.89 -6.33
C GLY A 27 -11.67 8.23 -7.78
N VAL A 28 -11.29 7.25 -8.60
CA VAL A 28 -11.05 7.41 -10.04
C VAL A 28 -11.95 6.49 -10.84
N THR A 29 -12.08 6.76 -12.15
CA THR A 29 -12.83 5.90 -13.05
C THR A 29 -12.05 4.60 -13.32
N GLU A 30 -12.77 3.54 -13.68
CA GLU A 30 -12.14 2.27 -14.06
C GLU A 30 -11.25 2.46 -15.29
N ALA A 31 -11.66 3.29 -16.24
CA ALA A 31 -10.86 3.61 -17.43
C ALA A 31 -9.54 4.30 -17.06
N ALA A 32 -9.58 5.25 -16.13
CA ALA A 32 -8.37 5.92 -15.65
C ALA A 32 -7.46 4.94 -14.92
N MET A 33 -8.02 4.08 -14.06
CA MET A 33 -7.27 3.05 -13.35
C MET A 33 -6.58 2.11 -14.33
N CYS A 34 -7.26 1.69 -15.39
CA CYS A 34 -6.69 0.85 -16.44
C CYS A 34 -5.43 1.48 -17.04
N ARG A 35 -5.47 2.77 -17.32
CA ARG A 35 -4.33 3.51 -17.89
C ARG A 35 -3.17 3.60 -16.90
N TYR A 36 -3.46 3.82 -15.63
CA TYR A 36 -2.44 3.85 -14.58
C TYR A 36 -1.74 2.49 -14.46
N LEU A 37 -2.50 1.40 -14.46
CA LEU A 37 -1.94 0.04 -14.34
C LEU A 37 -1.11 -0.36 -15.56
N LYS A 38 -1.40 0.19 -16.74
CA LYS A 38 -0.66 -0.05 -17.97
C LYS A 38 0.51 0.91 -18.19
N ASN A 39 0.73 1.83 -17.26
CA ASN A 39 1.77 2.88 -17.37
C ASN A 39 1.53 3.84 -18.54
N GLU A 40 0.31 3.97 -19.01
CA GLU A 40 -0.06 4.90 -20.08
C GLU A 40 -0.27 6.31 -19.57
N ARG A 41 -0.50 6.47 -18.26
CA ARG A 41 -0.73 7.75 -17.61
C ARG A 41 -0.20 7.69 -16.18
N GLU A 42 0.41 8.79 -15.73
CA GLU A 42 0.86 8.93 -14.35
C GLU A 42 -0.26 9.46 -13.47
N PRO A 43 -0.56 8.80 -12.32
CA PRO A 43 -1.54 9.32 -11.38
C PRO A 43 -1.00 10.55 -10.65
N LYS A 44 -1.89 11.45 -10.28
CA LYS A 44 -1.55 12.59 -9.42
C LYS A 44 -1.21 12.09 -8.01
N ILE A 45 -0.45 12.90 -7.27
CA ILE A 45 0.01 12.50 -5.94
C ILE A 45 -1.15 12.16 -4.99
N GLU A 46 -2.26 12.85 -5.08
CA GLU A 46 -3.45 12.57 -4.26
C GLU A 46 -4.02 11.18 -4.57
N VAL A 47 -4.02 10.81 -5.85
CA VAL A 47 -4.47 9.49 -6.29
C VAL A 47 -3.50 8.42 -5.80
N VAL A 48 -2.19 8.68 -5.89
CA VAL A 48 -1.16 7.76 -5.39
C VAL A 48 -1.32 7.53 -3.89
N ALA A 49 -1.62 8.59 -3.13
CA ALA A 49 -1.88 8.47 -1.70
C ALA A 49 -3.08 7.57 -1.41
N ASN A 50 -4.16 7.72 -2.17
CA ASN A 50 -5.35 6.87 -2.05
C ASN A 50 -5.03 5.41 -2.41
N MET A 51 -4.23 5.20 -3.45
CA MET A 51 -3.78 3.86 -3.87
C MET A 51 -2.95 3.20 -2.77
N ALA A 52 -2.03 3.94 -2.17
CA ALA A 52 -1.19 3.44 -1.09
C ALA A 52 -2.05 3.01 0.12
N THR A 53 -3.02 3.84 0.49
CA THR A 53 -3.94 3.53 1.59
C THR A 53 -4.76 2.27 1.28
N ALA A 54 -5.32 2.18 0.08
CA ALA A 54 -6.14 1.05 -0.34
C ALA A 54 -5.36 -0.27 -0.36
N LEU A 55 -4.11 -0.22 -0.77
CA LEU A 55 -3.24 -1.40 -0.86
C LEU A 55 -2.39 -1.62 0.39
N ASN A 56 -2.59 -0.80 1.41
CA ASN A 56 -1.88 -0.89 2.68
C ASN A 56 -0.35 -0.84 2.51
N THR A 57 0.09 0.10 1.69
CA THR A 57 1.50 0.36 1.40
C THR A 57 1.81 1.85 1.55
N THR A 58 3.00 2.27 1.19
CA THR A 58 3.42 3.68 1.26
C THR A 58 3.49 4.29 -0.13
N VAL A 59 3.32 5.61 -0.19
CA VAL A 59 3.51 6.39 -1.43
C VAL A 59 4.94 6.20 -1.94
N GLU A 60 5.91 6.23 -1.03
CA GLU A 60 7.32 6.06 -1.38
C GLU A 60 7.57 4.70 -2.05
N TYR A 61 7.02 3.63 -1.53
CA TYR A 61 7.15 2.31 -2.14
C TYR A 61 6.56 2.26 -3.55
N LEU A 62 5.38 2.87 -3.74
CA LEU A 62 4.73 2.90 -5.05
C LEU A 62 5.56 3.68 -6.08
N ILE A 63 6.19 4.77 -5.69
CA ILE A 63 6.96 5.62 -6.58
C ILE A 63 8.35 5.06 -6.83
N THR A 64 9.06 4.66 -5.78
CA THR A 64 10.47 4.26 -5.88
C THR A 64 10.68 2.76 -6.00
N GLY A 65 9.71 1.96 -5.55
CA GLY A 65 9.85 0.51 -5.48
C GLY A 65 10.81 0.04 -4.40
N LYS A 66 11.27 0.96 -3.55
CA LYS A 66 12.19 0.63 -2.46
C LYS A 66 11.44 0.60 -1.15
N GLU A 67 11.54 -0.51 -0.45
CA GLU A 67 11.17 -0.57 0.94
C GLU A 67 12.22 0.21 1.73
N ASP A 68 11.78 0.84 2.83
CA ASP A 68 12.69 1.58 3.68
C ASP A 68 13.76 0.63 4.22
N GLU A 69 15.03 0.95 3.95
CA GLU A 69 16.17 0.07 4.25
C GLU A 69 16.49 -0.03 5.73
N THR A 70 15.87 0.78 6.56
CA THR A 70 16.03 0.66 8.00
C THR A 70 15.17 -0.52 8.48
N GLY A 71 15.79 -1.61 8.89
CA GLY A 71 15.12 -2.82 9.40
C GLY A 71 14.06 -2.55 10.50
N PHE A 72 13.97 -1.31 10.94
CA PHE A 72 12.96 -0.80 11.86
C PHE A 72 11.56 -0.83 11.25
N ASP A 73 11.42 -0.45 9.97
CA ASP A 73 10.12 -0.43 9.30
C ASP A 73 9.59 -1.84 9.04
N ASP A 74 10.48 -2.79 8.72
CA ASP A 74 10.09 -4.19 8.57
C ASP A 74 9.57 -4.76 9.90
N LEU A 75 10.25 -4.44 10.99
CA LEU A 75 9.83 -4.85 12.32
C LEU A 75 8.48 -4.21 12.68
N TYR A 76 8.30 -2.93 12.37
CA TYR A 76 7.06 -2.22 12.60
C TYR A 76 5.89 -2.83 11.81
N ARG A 77 6.11 -3.18 10.56
CA ARG A 77 5.09 -3.84 9.73
C ARG A 77 4.72 -5.21 10.25
N LEU A 78 5.69 -6.00 10.69
CA LEU A 78 5.46 -7.31 11.30
C LEU A 78 4.63 -7.17 12.57
N VAL A 79 4.96 -6.19 13.41
CA VAL A 79 4.23 -5.91 14.64
C VAL A 79 2.81 -5.45 14.33
N ALA A 80 2.64 -4.55 13.36
CA ALA A 80 1.32 -4.06 12.95
C ALA A 80 0.43 -5.18 12.43
N ARG A 81 0.98 -6.11 11.64
CA ARG A 81 0.24 -7.29 11.16
C ARG A 81 -0.15 -8.21 12.30
N SER A 82 0.76 -8.42 13.24
CA SER A 82 0.52 -9.29 14.40
C SER A 82 -0.51 -8.71 15.35
N THR A 83 -0.64 -7.38 15.41
CA THR A 83 -1.54 -6.71 16.37
C THR A 83 -2.98 -6.59 15.91
N ILE A 84 -3.32 -6.96 14.67
CA ILE A 84 -4.69 -6.85 14.15
C ILE A 84 -5.67 -7.66 14.99
N SER A 85 -5.24 -8.81 15.52
CA SER A 85 -6.06 -9.70 16.35
C SER A 85 -5.81 -9.51 17.85
N MET A 86 -4.96 -8.59 18.25
CA MET A 86 -4.61 -8.34 19.66
C MET A 86 -5.57 -7.36 20.31
N SER A 87 -5.78 -7.51 21.62
CA SER A 87 -6.49 -6.52 22.42
C SER A 87 -5.63 -5.25 22.57
N ASP A 88 -6.28 -4.14 22.90
CA ASP A 88 -5.58 -2.85 23.10
C ASP A 88 -4.50 -2.96 24.19
N GLU A 89 -4.77 -3.72 25.23
CA GLU A 89 -3.82 -3.96 26.32
C GLU A 89 -2.58 -4.72 25.84
N GLU A 90 -2.77 -5.73 25.00
CA GLU A 90 -1.67 -6.49 24.41
C GLU A 90 -0.84 -5.62 23.47
N LYS A 91 -1.48 -4.76 22.68
CA LYS A 91 -0.80 -3.80 21.81
C LYS A 91 0.07 -2.85 22.59
N LEU A 92 -0.42 -2.33 23.73
CA LEU A 92 0.33 -1.44 24.60
C LEU A 92 1.55 -2.12 25.22
N ARG A 93 1.43 -3.38 25.63
CA ARG A 93 2.55 -4.17 26.16
C ARG A 93 3.62 -4.37 25.11
N LEU A 94 3.21 -4.68 23.87
CA LEU A 94 4.14 -4.90 22.77
C LEU A 94 4.91 -3.63 22.44
N ILE A 95 4.21 -2.48 22.42
CA ILE A 95 4.83 -1.18 22.17
C ILE A 95 5.86 -0.85 23.27
N LYS A 96 5.56 -1.13 24.53
CA LYS A 96 6.48 -0.92 25.65
C LYS A 96 7.73 -1.78 25.54
N LEU A 97 7.60 -3.01 25.05
CA LEU A 97 8.75 -3.92 24.87
C LEU A 97 9.67 -3.45 23.74
N LEU A 98 9.15 -2.72 22.77
CA LEU A 98 9.92 -2.23 21.63
C LEU A 98 10.53 -0.84 21.85
N MET A 99 10.18 -0.17 22.91
CA MET A 99 10.73 1.16 23.23
C MET A 99 12.01 1.08 24.04
#